data_b5f24a4f059051e287d178834ff74c2a
#
_entry.id   b5f24a4f059051e287d178834ff74c2a
#
_cell.length_a   1.000
_cell.length_b   1.000
_cell.length_c   1.000
_cell.angle_alpha   90.00
_cell.angle_beta   90.00
_cell.angle_gamma   90.00
#
_symmetry.space_group_name_H-M   'P 1'
#
loop_
_entity.id
_entity.type
_entity.pdbx_description
1 polymer ?
#
loop_
_entity_poly.entity_id
_entity_poly.type
_entity_poly.pdbx_seq_one_letter_code
_entity_poly.pdbx_strand_id
1 'polypeptide(L)'
;MKRILMIEDDDAIRTELKTLLCANGYITVDTQPCDLILMDVNLPGESGFTRCRKLRQSSDTPVIFLTARDTPEDELLAFGVGGDDFIRKPYNSAVLLARIAKMLKNTGNDALTVRGLTLDLPGMKAVFDGNTAELTRNEARILWCLMRRELCTREELIEDLWTNGMYIDGNTLYVNIGRLREKLSQIGADGFVRTVRGVGYRL
;
A
#
# COMPACT_ATOMS: atom_id res chain seq x y z
N MET A 1 -11.09 11.79 -12.57
CA MET A 1 -9.62 11.95 -12.67
C MET A 1 -9.03 11.83 -11.27
N LYS A 2 -7.90 11.17 -11.11
CA LYS A 2 -7.25 10.97 -9.81
C LYS A 2 -6.51 12.24 -9.37
N ARG A 3 -6.63 12.57 -8.07
CA ARG A 3 -6.11 13.79 -7.44
C ARG A 3 -4.81 13.48 -6.69
N ILE A 4 -3.75 14.19 -6.99
CA ILE A 4 -2.42 14.00 -6.37
C ILE A 4 -2.04 15.27 -5.61
N LEU A 5 -1.80 15.13 -4.31
CA LEU A 5 -1.24 16.19 -3.46
C LEU A 5 0.29 16.13 -3.56
N MET A 6 0.92 17.28 -3.81
CA MET A 6 2.37 17.39 -3.83
C MET A 6 2.85 18.21 -2.64
N ILE A 7 3.78 17.66 -1.88
CA ILE A 7 4.46 18.32 -0.75
C ILE A 7 5.95 18.37 -1.10
N GLU A 8 6.32 19.46 -1.75
CA GLU A 8 7.64 19.76 -2.30
C GLU A 8 7.91 21.24 -2.08
N ASP A 9 9.06 21.61 -1.55
CA ASP A 9 9.42 23.02 -1.27
C ASP A 9 10.17 23.68 -2.43
N ASP A 10 10.82 22.89 -3.29
CA ASP A 10 11.46 23.42 -4.49
C ASP A 10 10.41 23.73 -5.57
N ASP A 11 10.25 25.03 -5.88
CA ASP A 11 9.26 25.51 -6.86
C ASP A 11 9.53 25.00 -8.29
N ALA A 12 10.80 24.76 -8.66
CA ALA A 12 11.16 24.27 -9.98
C ALA A 12 10.74 22.80 -10.11
N ILE A 13 11.08 21.97 -9.11
CA ILE A 13 10.69 20.55 -9.06
C ILE A 13 9.17 20.43 -9.00
N ARG A 14 8.51 21.23 -8.18
CA ARG A 14 7.05 21.26 -8.07
C ARG A 14 6.37 21.59 -9.40
N THR A 15 6.89 22.57 -10.14
CA THR A 15 6.36 22.97 -11.44
C THR A 15 6.55 21.87 -12.50
N GLU A 16 7.73 21.24 -12.53
CA GLU A 16 8.03 20.11 -13.42
C GLU A 16 7.10 18.93 -13.14
N LEU A 17 6.96 18.53 -11.87
CA LEU A 17 6.05 17.47 -11.45
C LEU A 17 4.61 17.78 -11.84
N LYS A 18 4.15 18.99 -11.59
CA LYS A 18 2.80 19.43 -11.95
C LYS A 18 2.55 19.27 -13.45
N THR A 19 3.48 19.73 -14.26
CA THR A 19 3.41 19.61 -15.73
C THR A 19 3.35 18.14 -16.16
N LEU A 20 4.24 17.31 -15.62
CA LEU A 20 4.28 15.88 -15.90
C LEU A 20 2.96 15.17 -15.53
N LEU A 21 2.46 15.43 -14.32
CA LEU A 21 1.23 14.79 -13.82
C LEU A 21 0.00 15.22 -14.63
N CYS A 22 -0.14 16.52 -14.89
CA CYS A 22 -1.26 17.05 -15.70
C CYS A 22 -1.25 16.49 -17.12
N ALA A 23 -0.08 16.40 -17.76
CA ALA A 23 0.06 15.80 -19.11
C ALA A 23 -0.32 14.31 -19.14
N ASN A 24 -0.28 13.61 -18.00
CA ASN A 24 -0.66 12.19 -17.88
C ASN A 24 -2.06 11.98 -17.25
N GLY A 25 -2.91 13.02 -17.24
CA GLY A 25 -4.31 12.90 -16.86
C GLY A 25 -4.59 12.91 -15.36
N TYR A 26 -3.64 13.33 -14.54
CA TYR A 26 -3.84 13.55 -13.10
C TYR A 26 -4.21 14.99 -12.80
N ILE A 27 -4.89 15.22 -11.68
CA ILE A 27 -5.17 16.55 -11.14
C ILE A 27 -4.25 16.78 -9.96
N THR A 28 -3.48 17.86 -9.95
CA THR A 28 -2.69 18.27 -8.80
C THR A 28 -3.52 19.14 -7.87
N VAL A 29 -3.41 18.91 -6.56
CA VAL A 29 -4.14 19.63 -5.51
C VAL A 29 -3.17 20.08 -4.42
N ASP A 30 -3.56 21.13 -3.69
CA ASP A 30 -2.73 21.68 -2.60
C ASP A 30 -3.18 21.19 -1.22
N THR A 31 -4.35 20.55 -1.14
CA THR A 31 -4.93 20.04 0.11
C THR A 31 -5.67 18.72 -0.11
N GLN A 32 -5.95 18.01 0.99
CA GLN A 32 -6.87 16.86 0.98
C GLN A 32 -8.33 17.32 0.75
N PRO A 33 -9.22 16.45 0.27
CA PRO A 33 -8.98 15.05 -0.04
C PRO A 33 -8.20 14.84 -1.36
N CYS A 34 -7.34 13.83 -1.38
CA CYS A 34 -6.57 13.40 -2.56
C CYS A 34 -6.48 11.88 -2.61
N ASP A 35 -6.13 11.34 -3.78
CA ASP A 35 -5.99 9.89 -4.00
C ASP A 35 -4.57 9.38 -3.74
N LEU A 36 -3.58 10.28 -3.78
CA LEU A 36 -2.16 9.98 -3.56
C LEU A 36 -1.44 11.24 -3.09
N ILE A 37 -0.39 11.05 -2.30
CA ILE A 37 0.52 12.12 -1.87
C ILE A 37 1.92 11.81 -2.41
N LEU A 38 2.52 12.77 -3.11
CA LEU A 38 3.96 12.81 -3.38
C LEU A 38 4.60 13.74 -2.35
N MET A 39 5.56 13.25 -1.59
CA MET A 39 6.13 13.97 -0.47
C MET A 39 7.66 13.94 -0.51
N ASP A 40 8.28 15.13 -0.55
CA ASP A 40 9.73 15.19 -0.29
C ASP A 40 10.01 14.87 1.18
N VAL A 41 11.11 14.20 1.41
CA VAL A 41 11.64 13.95 2.76
C VAL A 41 12.31 15.20 3.32
N ASN A 42 13.02 15.96 2.47
CA ASN A 42 13.82 17.11 2.88
C ASN A 42 13.00 18.42 2.81
N LEU A 43 12.01 18.55 3.66
CA LEU A 43 11.20 19.76 3.75
C LEU A 43 11.75 20.72 4.80
N PRO A 44 11.64 22.05 4.62
CA PRO A 44 12.06 23.03 5.61
C PRO A 44 11.23 22.91 6.89
N GLY A 45 11.89 22.98 8.02
CA GLY A 45 11.27 22.95 9.36
C GLY A 45 10.90 21.57 9.86
N GLU A 46 10.16 20.78 9.10
CA GLU A 46 9.72 19.44 9.51
C GLU A 46 9.92 18.42 8.39
N SER A 47 10.64 17.33 8.65
CA SER A 47 10.89 16.31 7.63
C SER A 47 9.60 15.64 7.12
N GLY A 48 9.60 15.22 5.84
CA GLY A 48 8.49 14.47 5.25
C GLY A 48 8.14 13.20 6.04
N PHE A 49 9.12 12.55 6.68
CA PHE A 49 8.87 11.39 7.55
C PHE A 49 8.00 11.76 8.77
N THR A 50 8.29 12.89 9.40
CA THR A 50 7.49 13.36 10.54
C THR A 50 6.08 13.76 10.10
N ARG A 51 5.95 14.41 8.95
CA ARG A 51 4.63 14.74 8.36
C ARG A 51 3.83 13.49 8.01
N CYS A 52 4.46 12.47 7.41
CA CYS A 52 3.81 11.20 7.12
C CYS A 52 3.29 10.51 8.38
N ARG A 53 4.11 10.45 9.44
CA ARG A 53 3.69 9.86 10.73
C ARG A 53 2.47 10.57 11.31
N LYS A 54 2.40 11.90 11.23
CA LYS A 54 1.23 12.68 11.68
C LYS A 54 0.02 12.42 10.79
N LEU A 55 0.21 12.37 9.48
CA LEU A 55 -0.83 12.06 8.51
C LEU A 55 -1.49 10.71 8.80
N ARG A 56 -0.71 9.69 9.14
CA ARG A 56 -1.18 8.34 9.43
C ARG A 56 -2.08 8.24 10.68
N GLN A 57 -2.13 9.29 11.51
CA GLN A 57 -3.09 9.34 12.63
C GLN A 57 -4.53 9.58 12.16
N SER A 58 -4.73 10.07 10.94
CA SER A 58 -6.04 10.48 10.43
C SER A 58 -6.31 10.10 8.97
N SER A 59 -5.34 9.54 8.24
CA SER A 59 -5.46 9.24 6.81
C SER A 59 -4.61 8.07 6.37
N ASP A 60 -5.22 7.16 5.59
CA ASP A 60 -4.56 6.05 4.90
C ASP A 60 -4.24 6.38 3.44
N THR A 61 -4.34 7.64 3.04
CA THR A 61 -4.00 8.07 1.67
C THR A 61 -2.58 7.62 1.32
N PRO A 62 -2.36 6.91 0.20
CA PRO A 62 -1.03 6.44 -0.19
C PRO A 62 -0.02 7.58 -0.29
N VAL A 63 1.19 7.34 0.22
CA VAL A 63 2.31 8.29 0.21
C VAL A 63 3.49 7.67 -0.53
N ILE A 64 3.96 8.35 -1.58
CA ILE A 64 5.23 8.06 -2.24
C ILE A 64 6.22 9.14 -1.82
N PHE A 65 7.32 8.73 -1.18
CA PHE A 65 8.42 9.65 -0.88
C PHE A 65 9.28 9.91 -2.12
N LEU A 66 9.59 11.19 -2.36
CA LEU A 66 10.58 11.64 -3.35
C LEU A 66 11.74 12.26 -2.60
N THR A 67 12.97 11.76 -2.74
CA THR A 67 14.08 12.25 -1.91
C THR A 67 15.44 12.09 -2.56
N ALA A 68 16.36 12.99 -2.23
CA ALA A 68 17.77 12.87 -2.56
C ALA A 68 18.56 11.93 -1.63
N ARG A 69 17.94 11.45 -0.55
CA ARG A 69 18.55 10.48 0.37
C ARG A 69 18.63 9.12 -0.30
N ASP A 70 19.71 8.40 -0.11
CA ASP A 70 20.02 7.16 -0.82
C ASP A 70 20.48 6.01 0.09
N THR A 71 20.39 6.19 1.41
CA THR A 71 20.78 5.15 2.34
C THR A 71 19.69 4.10 2.54
N PRO A 72 20.04 2.81 2.75
CA PRO A 72 19.06 1.77 3.10
C PRO A 72 18.27 2.10 4.37
N GLU A 73 18.90 2.79 5.32
CA GLU A 73 18.26 3.23 6.57
C GLU A 73 17.13 4.24 6.32
N ASP A 74 17.32 5.17 5.37
CA ASP A 74 16.30 6.14 4.99
C ASP A 74 15.10 5.44 4.32
N GLU A 75 15.34 4.42 3.51
CA GLU A 75 14.29 3.62 2.88
C GLU A 75 13.50 2.81 3.92
N LEU A 76 14.19 2.16 4.87
CA LEU A 76 13.55 1.48 6.00
C LEU A 76 12.73 2.44 6.87
N LEU A 77 13.25 3.64 7.11
CA LEU A 77 12.56 4.66 7.87
C LEU A 77 11.29 5.14 7.13
N ALA A 78 11.35 5.33 5.82
CA ALA A 78 10.21 5.72 5.00
C ALA A 78 9.04 4.75 5.16
N PHE A 79 9.29 3.46 5.08
CA PHE A 79 8.28 2.42 5.30
C PHE A 79 7.85 2.33 6.77
N GLY A 80 8.79 2.48 7.70
CA GLY A 80 8.51 2.46 9.15
C GLY A 80 7.59 3.58 9.63
N VAL A 81 7.57 4.73 8.95
CA VAL A 81 6.63 5.83 9.25
C VAL A 81 5.30 5.73 8.49
N GLY A 82 5.13 4.70 7.68
CA GLY A 82 3.89 4.44 6.95
C GLY A 82 3.89 4.96 5.51
N GLY A 83 5.05 5.22 4.91
CA GLY A 83 5.17 5.42 3.46
C GLY A 83 4.83 4.16 2.69
N ASP A 84 4.27 4.31 1.51
CA ASP A 84 3.82 3.20 0.66
C ASP A 84 4.82 2.89 -0.45
N ASP A 85 5.63 3.88 -0.86
CA ASP A 85 6.73 3.71 -1.80
C ASP A 85 7.79 4.80 -1.59
N PHE A 86 8.97 4.59 -2.18
CA PHE A 86 10.13 5.45 -2.04
C PHE A 86 10.86 5.56 -3.38
N ILE A 87 11.09 6.78 -3.83
CA ILE A 87 11.74 7.07 -5.12
C ILE A 87 12.88 8.03 -4.90
N ARG A 88 14.06 7.65 -5.36
CA ARG A 88 15.27 8.47 -5.27
C ARG A 88 15.31 9.53 -6.37
N LYS A 89 15.71 10.74 -6.00
CA LYS A 89 16.06 11.82 -6.92
C LYS A 89 17.54 11.71 -7.33
N PRO A 90 17.90 11.88 -8.62
CA PRO A 90 17.03 12.13 -9.76
C PRO A 90 16.29 10.85 -10.21
N TYR A 91 15.03 10.97 -10.57
CA TYR A 91 14.21 9.84 -11.00
C TYR A 91 13.84 9.92 -12.49
N ASN A 92 13.60 8.77 -13.08
CA ASN A 92 13.02 8.68 -14.42
C ASN A 92 11.51 8.93 -14.34
N SER A 93 11.00 9.86 -15.14
CA SER A 93 9.58 10.24 -15.16
C SER A 93 8.65 9.05 -15.49
N ALA A 94 9.06 8.14 -16.38
CA ALA A 94 8.28 6.95 -16.70
C ALA A 94 8.19 5.98 -15.50
N VAL A 95 9.25 5.84 -14.72
CA VAL A 95 9.27 5.02 -13.49
C VAL A 95 8.36 5.64 -12.42
N LEU A 96 8.42 6.96 -12.23
CA LEU A 96 7.54 7.67 -11.30
C LEU A 96 6.06 7.47 -11.69
N LEU A 97 5.71 7.68 -12.95
CA LEU A 97 4.35 7.50 -13.45
C LEU A 97 3.86 6.05 -13.32
N ALA A 98 4.71 5.06 -13.57
CA ALA A 98 4.38 3.65 -13.38
C ALA A 98 4.07 3.32 -11.91
N ARG A 99 4.84 3.87 -10.96
CA ARG A 99 4.61 3.70 -9.52
C ARG A 99 3.33 4.39 -9.05
N ILE A 100 3.09 5.64 -9.50
CA ILE A 100 1.84 6.36 -9.28
C ILE A 100 0.64 5.54 -9.79
N ALA A 101 0.71 5.06 -11.04
CA ALA A 101 -0.35 4.26 -11.63
C ALA A 101 -0.61 2.95 -10.86
N LYS A 102 0.45 2.29 -10.37
CA LYS A 102 0.36 1.10 -9.52
C LYS A 102 -0.36 1.42 -8.20
N MET A 103 0.02 2.52 -7.54
CA MET A 103 -0.61 2.96 -6.28
C MET A 103 -2.07 3.32 -6.48
N LEU A 104 -2.38 4.10 -7.52
CA LEU A 104 -3.74 4.55 -7.80
C LEU A 104 -4.66 3.45 -8.32
N LYS A 105 -4.14 2.39 -8.93
CA LYS A 105 -4.91 1.17 -9.24
C LYS A 105 -5.36 0.45 -7.97
N ASN A 106 -4.56 0.50 -6.92
CA ASN A 106 -4.91 -0.10 -5.63
C ASN A 106 -5.91 0.77 -4.82
N THR A 107 -6.15 2.04 -5.19
CA THR A 107 -7.14 2.93 -4.56
C THR A 107 -8.51 2.93 -5.26
N GLY A 108 -8.67 2.18 -6.35
CA GLY A 108 -9.96 1.99 -7.02
C GLY A 108 -10.65 0.75 -6.49
N ASN A 109 -11.87 0.89 -6.05
CA ASN A 109 -12.95 -0.05 -5.67
C ASN A 109 -12.76 -1.53 -6.10
N ASP A 110 -11.63 -2.15 -5.74
CA ASP A 110 -11.33 -3.55 -5.96
C ASP A 110 -11.86 -4.38 -4.78
N ALA A 111 -13.18 -4.31 -4.56
CA ALA A 111 -13.83 -5.32 -3.76
C ALA A 111 -13.73 -6.65 -4.52
N LEU A 112 -12.80 -7.51 -4.10
CA LEU A 112 -12.71 -8.87 -4.62
C LEU A 112 -13.71 -9.74 -3.86
N THR A 113 -14.56 -10.45 -4.60
CA THR A 113 -15.49 -11.41 -4.01
C THR A 113 -15.18 -12.82 -4.50
N VAL A 114 -14.95 -13.73 -3.57
CA VAL A 114 -14.71 -15.15 -3.85
C VAL A 114 -15.54 -15.99 -2.89
N ARG A 115 -16.44 -16.82 -3.41
CA ARG A 115 -17.35 -17.69 -2.63
C ARG A 115 -18.10 -16.94 -1.52
N GLY A 116 -18.55 -15.71 -1.78
CA GLY A 116 -19.29 -14.88 -0.83
C GLY A 116 -18.42 -14.06 0.13
N LEU A 117 -17.12 -14.35 0.25
CA LEU A 117 -16.18 -13.51 0.99
C LEU A 117 -15.77 -12.33 0.11
N THR A 118 -16.00 -11.13 0.59
CA THR A 118 -15.63 -9.88 -0.09
C THR A 118 -14.50 -9.19 0.66
N LEU A 119 -13.43 -8.84 -0.03
CA LEU A 119 -12.34 -8.03 0.50
C LEU A 119 -12.45 -6.60 -0.05
N ASP A 120 -12.62 -5.65 0.83
CA ASP A 120 -12.36 -4.22 0.59
C ASP A 120 -10.90 -3.93 0.96
N LEU A 121 -10.01 -3.99 -0.03
CA LEU A 121 -8.57 -3.82 0.22
C LEU A 121 -8.23 -2.39 0.69
N PRO A 122 -8.79 -1.29 0.09
CA PRO A 122 -8.57 0.06 0.59
C PRO A 122 -9.10 0.29 2.00
N GLY A 123 -10.29 -0.21 2.29
CA GLY A 123 -10.91 -0.12 3.62
C GLY A 123 -10.35 -1.13 4.63
N MET A 124 -9.42 -2.00 4.21
CA MET A 124 -8.84 -3.06 5.05
C MET A 124 -9.90 -3.90 5.78
N LYS A 125 -10.95 -4.29 5.06
CA LYS A 125 -12.10 -5.01 5.62
C LYS A 125 -12.41 -6.26 4.82
N ALA A 126 -12.74 -7.34 5.54
CA ALA A 126 -13.33 -8.53 4.95
C ALA A 126 -14.80 -8.60 5.36
N VAL A 127 -15.68 -8.92 4.42
CA VAL A 127 -17.13 -9.04 4.64
C VAL A 127 -17.58 -10.42 4.19
N PHE A 128 -18.31 -11.10 5.05
CA PHE A 128 -18.92 -12.40 4.76
C PHE A 128 -20.28 -12.50 5.44
N ASP A 129 -21.32 -12.82 4.67
CA ASP A 129 -22.71 -12.97 5.14
C ASP A 129 -23.20 -11.78 6.00
N GLY A 130 -22.83 -10.55 5.59
CA GLY A 130 -23.19 -9.31 6.28
C GLY A 130 -22.30 -8.95 7.48
N ASN A 131 -21.46 -9.86 7.95
CA ASN A 131 -20.50 -9.61 9.04
C ASN A 131 -19.19 -9.03 8.49
N THR A 132 -18.53 -8.16 9.27
CA THR A 132 -17.30 -7.46 8.86
C THR A 132 -16.19 -7.70 9.85
N ALA A 133 -14.98 -7.99 9.34
CA ALA A 133 -13.74 -8.03 10.11
C ALA A 133 -12.78 -6.96 9.60
N GLU A 134 -12.17 -6.22 10.53
CA GLU A 134 -11.08 -5.29 10.22
C GLU A 134 -9.76 -6.06 10.11
N LEU A 135 -9.03 -5.80 9.03
CA LEU A 135 -7.76 -6.44 8.73
C LEU A 135 -6.61 -5.47 8.94
N THR A 136 -5.47 -5.97 9.35
CA THR A 136 -4.22 -5.23 9.21
C THR A 136 -3.81 -5.20 7.74
N ARG A 137 -2.89 -4.31 7.39
CA ARG A 137 -2.36 -4.18 6.03
C ARG A 137 -1.79 -5.51 5.50
N ASN A 138 -1.02 -6.23 6.32
CA ASN A 138 -0.45 -7.52 5.95
C ASN A 138 -1.54 -8.57 5.72
N GLU A 139 -2.53 -8.66 6.61
CA GLU A 139 -3.65 -9.60 6.50
C GLU A 139 -4.49 -9.32 5.25
N ALA A 140 -4.84 -8.04 4.99
CA ALA A 140 -5.60 -7.65 3.82
C ALA A 140 -4.83 -7.98 2.51
N ARG A 141 -3.52 -7.74 2.49
CA ARG A 141 -2.69 -8.04 1.32
C ARG A 141 -2.53 -9.54 1.08
N ILE A 142 -2.32 -10.33 2.14
CA ILE A 142 -2.30 -11.79 2.06
C ILE A 142 -3.64 -12.30 1.50
N LEU A 143 -4.77 -11.85 2.05
CA LEU A 143 -6.08 -12.26 1.58
C LEU A 143 -6.29 -11.88 0.10
N TRP A 144 -5.88 -10.68 -0.31
CA TRP A 144 -5.94 -10.23 -1.69
C TRP A 144 -5.15 -11.14 -2.65
N CYS A 145 -3.93 -11.56 -2.28
CA CYS A 145 -3.15 -12.51 -3.07
C CYS A 145 -3.86 -13.84 -3.22
N LEU A 146 -4.38 -14.38 -2.10
CA LEU A 146 -5.09 -15.65 -2.08
C LEU A 146 -6.42 -15.63 -2.85
N MET A 147 -7.10 -14.48 -2.92
CA MET A 147 -8.34 -14.31 -3.69
C MET A 147 -8.11 -14.21 -5.20
N ARG A 148 -6.92 -13.87 -5.64
CA ARG A 148 -6.56 -13.72 -7.06
C ARG A 148 -5.90 -14.94 -7.68
N ARG A 149 -5.42 -15.87 -6.86
CA ARG A 149 -4.67 -17.05 -7.31
C ARG A 149 -5.26 -18.30 -6.65
N GLU A 150 -5.27 -19.40 -7.38
CA GLU A 150 -5.75 -20.68 -6.82
C GLU A 150 -4.84 -21.19 -5.70
N LEU A 151 -3.54 -20.89 -5.79
CA LEU A 151 -2.50 -21.28 -4.85
C LEU A 151 -1.43 -20.18 -4.82
N CYS A 152 -0.96 -19.83 -3.63
CA CYS A 152 0.19 -18.95 -3.42
C CYS A 152 1.26 -19.70 -2.64
N THR A 153 2.49 -19.75 -3.15
CA THR A 153 3.62 -20.29 -2.38
C THR A 153 3.99 -19.32 -1.25
N ARG A 154 4.79 -19.79 -0.30
CA ARG A 154 5.27 -18.92 0.80
C ARG A 154 6.17 -17.80 0.25
N GLU A 155 7.04 -18.17 -0.68
CA GLU A 155 7.98 -17.26 -1.34
C GLU A 155 7.23 -16.16 -2.12
N GLU A 156 6.21 -16.54 -2.89
CA GLU A 156 5.38 -15.59 -3.63
C GLU A 156 4.64 -14.60 -2.72
N LEU A 157 4.12 -15.06 -1.58
CA LEU A 157 3.48 -14.18 -0.60
C LEU A 157 4.47 -13.22 0.04
N ILE A 158 5.64 -13.71 0.44
CA ILE A 158 6.71 -12.89 1.01
C ILE A 158 7.17 -11.86 -0.02
N GLU A 159 7.43 -12.25 -1.24
CA GLU A 159 7.87 -11.36 -2.33
C GLU A 159 6.81 -10.29 -2.65
N ASP A 160 5.53 -10.67 -2.71
CA ASP A 160 4.44 -9.70 -2.93
C ASP A 160 4.36 -8.68 -1.79
N LEU A 161 4.49 -9.12 -0.55
CA LEU A 161 4.48 -8.23 0.61
C LEU A 161 5.71 -7.32 0.62
N TRP A 162 6.91 -7.81 0.32
CA TRP A 162 8.11 -7.01 0.18
C TRP A 162 8.01 -5.97 -0.94
N THR A 163 7.53 -6.38 -2.11
CA THR A 163 7.32 -5.48 -3.25
C THR A 163 6.34 -4.35 -2.92
N ASN A 164 5.45 -4.56 -1.94
CA ASN A 164 4.49 -3.57 -1.46
C ASN A 164 4.95 -2.87 -0.16
N GLY A 165 6.25 -2.91 0.17
CA GLY A 165 6.85 -2.18 1.28
C GLY A 165 6.61 -2.81 2.66
N MET A 166 6.19 -4.08 2.72
CA MET A 166 5.96 -4.79 3.98
C MET A 166 7.08 -5.80 4.21
N TYR A 167 7.98 -5.49 5.15
CA TYR A 167 9.09 -6.37 5.48
C TYR A 167 8.61 -7.52 6.38
N ILE A 168 8.48 -8.72 5.82
CA ILE A 168 8.11 -9.92 6.58
C ILE A 168 9.02 -11.11 6.24
N ASP A 169 9.29 -11.91 7.23
CA ASP A 169 9.93 -13.22 7.11
C ASP A 169 8.89 -14.37 7.15
N GLY A 170 9.35 -15.61 7.03
CA GLY A 170 8.48 -16.77 7.06
C GLY A 170 7.72 -16.95 8.39
N ASN A 171 8.30 -16.54 9.52
CA ASN A 171 7.64 -16.58 10.83
C ASN A 171 6.54 -15.54 10.93
N THR A 172 6.82 -14.33 10.46
CA THR A 172 5.84 -13.22 10.41
C THR A 172 4.68 -13.57 9.47
N LEU A 173 4.93 -14.20 8.32
CA LEU A 173 3.89 -14.71 7.43
C LEU A 173 2.98 -15.71 8.16
N TYR A 174 3.56 -16.69 8.86
CA TYR A 174 2.80 -17.69 9.59
C TYR A 174 1.87 -17.07 10.64
N VAL A 175 2.37 -16.09 11.40
CA VAL A 175 1.58 -15.37 12.41
C VAL A 175 0.43 -14.59 11.76
N ASN A 176 0.69 -13.89 10.64
CA ASN A 176 -0.36 -13.13 9.93
C ASN A 176 -1.43 -14.06 9.33
N ILE A 177 -1.06 -15.23 8.80
CA ILE A 177 -2.02 -16.26 8.34
C ILE A 177 -2.89 -16.75 9.51
N GLY A 178 -2.29 -16.99 10.67
CA GLY A 178 -3.04 -17.38 11.88
C GLY A 178 -4.10 -16.33 12.27
N ARG A 179 -3.67 -15.08 12.40
CA ARG A 179 -4.56 -13.95 12.74
C ARG A 179 -5.65 -13.73 11.69
N LEU A 180 -5.30 -13.84 10.40
CA LEU A 180 -6.28 -13.72 9.32
C LEU A 180 -7.36 -14.81 9.43
N ARG A 181 -6.98 -16.07 9.69
CA ARG A 181 -7.93 -17.16 9.90
C ARG A 181 -8.87 -16.91 11.07
N GLU A 182 -8.33 -16.45 12.18
CA GLU A 182 -9.13 -16.11 13.37
C GLU A 182 -10.16 -15.02 13.06
N LYS A 183 -9.76 -13.94 12.39
CA LYS A 183 -10.66 -12.86 11.98
C LYS A 183 -11.73 -13.32 10.98
N LEU A 184 -11.36 -14.16 10.01
CA LEU A 184 -12.32 -14.73 9.07
C LEU A 184 -13.30 -15.68 9.76
N SER A 185 -12.85 -16.45 10.74
CA SER A 185 -13.73 -17.30 11.57
C SER A 185 -14.76 -16.47 12.35
N GLN A 186 -14.36 -15.32 12.91
CA GLN A 186 -15.26 -14.41 13.63
C GLN A 186 -16.43 -13.90 12.80
N ILE A 187 -16.28 -13.86 11.47
CA ILE A 187 -17.35 -13.44 10.54
C ILE A 187 -18.04 -14.62 9.84
N GLY A 188 -17.76 -15.85 10.25
CA GLY A 188 -18.38 -17.05 9.70
C GLY A 188 -17.68 -17.62 8.45
N ALA A 189 -16.53 -17.06 8.05
CA ALA A 189 -15.75 -17.53 6.89
C ALA A 189 -14.68 -18.57 7.31
N ASP A 190 -15.09 -19.59 8.07
CA ASP A 190 -14.22 -20.66 8.52
C ASP A 190 -13.65 -21.48 7.37
N GLY A 191 -12.37 -21.86 7.49
CA GLY A 191 -11.71 -22.75 6.52
C GLY A 191 -11.49 -22.14 5.13
N PHE A 192 -11.72 -20.85 4.93
CA PHE A 192 -11.41 -20.18 3.67
C PHE A 192 -9.92 -20.25 3.37
N VAL A 193 -9.06 -19.93 4.32
CA VAL A 193 -7.61 -19.97 4.13
C VAL A 193 -7.05 -21.33 4.55
N ARG A 194 -6.62 -22.13 3.58
CA ARG A 194 -6.11 -23.49 3.80
C ARG A 194 -4.60 -23.57 3.56
N THR A 195 -3.92 -24.41 4.34
CA THR A 195 -2.50 -24.73 4.13
C THR A 195 -2.39 -25.89 3.15
N VAL A 196 -1.57 -25.73 2.12
CA VAL A 196 -1.09 -26.80 1.26
C VAL A 196 0.31 -27.19 1.76
N ARG A 197 0.41 -28.37 2.41
CA ARG A 197 1.66 -28.80 3.07
C ARG A 197 2.83 -28.81 2.10
N GLY A 198 3.95 -28.23 2.51
CA GLY A 198 5.18 -28.16 1.71
C GLY A 198 5.13 -27.15 0.55
N VAL A 199 3.99 -26.49 0.29
CA VAL A 199 3.83 -25.57 -0.84
C VAL A 199 3.50 -24.15 -0.36
N GLY A 200 2.34 -23.94 0.27
CA GLY A 200 1.89 -22.60 0.62
C GLY A 200 0.46 -22.57 1.14
N TYR A 201 -0.33 -21.64 0.61
CA TYR A 201 -1.69 -21.37 1.05
C TYR A 201 -2.64 -21.16 -0.13
N ARG A 202 -3.92 -21.45 0.07
CA ARG A 202 -5.01 -21.20 -0.88
C ARG A 202 -6.30 -20.81 -0.15
N LEU A 203 -7.24 -20.21 -0.88
CA LEU A 203 -8.64 -20.09 -0.46
C LEU A 203 -9.42 -21.35 -0.72
#